data_f6e0072a38990d48821b63fc4ab9fe42
#
_entry.id   f6e0072a38990d48821b63fc4ab9fe42
#
_cell.length_a   1.000
_cell.length_b   1.000
_cell.length_c   1.000
_cell.angle_alpha   90.00
_cell.angle_beta   90.00
_cell.angle_gamma   90.00
#
_symmetry.space_group_name_H-M   'P 1'
#
loop_
_entity.id
_entity.type
_entity.pdbx_description
1 polymer ?
#
loop_
_entity_poly.entity_id
_entity_poly.type
_entity_poly.pdbx_seq_one_letter_code
_entity_poly.pdbx_strand_id
1 'polypeptide(L)'
;MNLILVDSKLQYAIQKLNDANFFTVDCCEGHFENQIPNTYISFVKNRKFVDAPKGFKIENGNVLRYIYKNTKSKTEFKKEQEEVINNLNKWVDYLTGDN
;
A
#
# COMPACT_ATOMS: atom_id res chain seq x y z
N MET A 1 4.11 12.38 -18.27
CA MET A 1 3.74 11.53 -17.13
C MET A 1 2.44 10.80 -17.43
N ASN A 2 2.45 9.49 -17.31
CA ASN A 2 1.24 8.69 -17.51
C ASN A 2 0.53 8.52 -16.17
N LEU A 3 -0.78 8.78 -16.18
CA LEU A 3 -1.59 8.55 -15.00
C LEU A 3 -1.86 7.06 -14.84
N ILE A 4 -1.59 6.54 -13.65
CA ILE A 4 -1.87 5.16 -13.29
C ILE A 4 -3.25 5.11 -12.63
N LEU A 5 -4.16 4.37 -13.21
CA LEU A 5 -5.53 4.22 -12.67
C LEU A 5 -5.58 3.04 -11.71
N VAL A 6 -5.84 3.33 -10.43
CA VAL A 6 -5.90 2.33 -9.36
C VAL A 6 -6.98 2.75 -8.36
N ASP A 7 -7.20 1.94 -7.33
CA ASP A 7 -8.11 2.30 -6.23
C ASP A 7 -7.74 3.68 -5.68
N SER A 8 -8.73 4.53 -5.45
CA SER A 8 -8.54 5.95 -5.15
C SER A 8 -7.63 6.21 -3.95
N LYS A 9 -7.72 5.38 -2.90
CA LYS A 9 -6.91 5.55 -1.69
C LYS A 9 -5.44 5.27 -1.93
N LEU A 10 -5.10 4.49 -2.95
CA LEU A 10 -3.72 4.13 -3.29
C LEU A 10 -3.15 4.97 -4.42
N GLN A 11 -3.95 5.86 -5.03
CA GLN A 11 -3.53 6.62 -6.20
C GLN A 11 -2.20 7.37 -5.96
N TYR A 12 -2.10 8.07 -4.83
CA TYR A 12 -0.90 8.82 -4.51
C TYR A 12 0.34 7.91 -4.44
N ALA A 13 0.25 6.85 -3.65
CA ALA A 13 1.39 5.93 -3.44
C ALA A 13 1.80 5.24 -4.74
N ILE A 14 0.84 4.71 -5.48
CA ILE A 14 1.10 3.97 -6.72
C ILE A 14 1.71 4.88 -7.77
N GLN A 15 1.18 6.09 -7.93
CA GLN A 15 1.71 7.03 -8.91
C GLN A 15 3.15 7.41 -8.59
N LYS A 16 3.44 7.75 -7.33
CA LYS A 16 4.81 8.11 -6.92
C LYS A 16 5.79 6.95 -7.08
N LEU A 17 5.36 5.75 -6.70
CA LEU A 17 6.22 4.57 -6.85
C LEU A 17 6.59 4.33 -8.30
N ASN A 18 5.61 4.36 -9.20
CA ASN A 18 5.86 4.12 -10.62
C ASN A 18 6.68 5.26 -11.25
N ASP A 19 6.44 6.50 -10.85
CA ASP A 19 7.22 7.64 -11.33
C ASP A 19 8.69 7.54 -10.92
N ALA A 20 8.97 6.88 -9.79
CA ALA A 20 10.32 6.66 -9.30
C ALA A 20 10.89 5.30 -9.73
N ASN A 21 10.26 4.65 -10.71
CA ASN A 21 10.69 3.37 -11.28
C ASN A 21 10.52 2.16 -10.35
N PHE A 22 9.71 2.28 -9.30
CA PHE A 22 9.28 1.13 -8.51
C PHE A 22 7.98 0.61 -9.11
N PHE A 23 8.10 -0.08 -10.24
CA PHE A 23 6.93 -0.47 -11.03
C PHE A 23 6.07 -1.51 -10.32
N THR A 24 4.76 -1.24 -10.29
CA THR A 24 3.77 -2.13 -9.66
C THR A 24 2.99 -2.89 -10.72
N VAL A 25 2.48 -4.08 -10.35
CA VAL A 25 1.62 -4.89 -11.25
C VAL A 25 0.21 -4.98 -10.72
N ASP A 26 0.01 -4.90 -9.40
CA ASP A 26 -1.31 -5.08 -8.80
C ASP A 26 -1.35 -4.40 -7.45
N CYS A 27 -2.53 -3.99 -7.02
CA CYS A 27 -2.71 -3.39 -5.70
C CYS A 27 -4.18 -3.47 -5.28
N CYS A 28 -4.41 -3.35 -3.98
CA CYS A 28 -5.76 -3.29 -3.43
C CYS A 28 -5.73 -2.44 -2.16
N GLU A 29 -6.67 -1.51 -2.05
CA GLU A 29 -6.75 -0.65 -0.86
C GLU A 29 -7.36 -1.36 0.34
N GLY A 30 -8.00 -2.52 0.14
CA GLY A 30 -8.68 -3.26 1.19
C GLY A 30 -10.16 -2.87 1.27
N HIS A 31 -11.00 -3.88 1.40
CA HIS A 31 -12.46 -3.68 1.47
C HIS A 31 -13.01 -4.41 2.68
N PHE A 32 -13.84 -3.71 3.43
CA PHE A 32 -14.44 -4.25 4.66
C PHE A 32 -15.21 -5.56 4.41
N GLU A 33 -15.81 -5.68 3.23
CA GLU A 33 -16.63 -6.83 2.85
C GLU A 33 -15.82 -8.08 2.53
N ASN A 34 -14.51 -7.94 2.35
CA ASN A 34 -13.64 -9.09 2.06
C ASN A 34 -13.52 -9.99 3.29
N GLN A 35 -13.36 -11.28 3.05
CA GLN A 35 -13.21 -12.26 4.12
C GLN A 35 -12.00 -11.94 5.00
N ILE A 36 -10.88 -11.58 4.36
CA ILE A 36 -9.68 -11.13 5.08
C ILE A 36 -9.27 -9.80 4.46
N PRO A 37 -9.80 -8.67 4.97
CA PRO A 37 -9.44 -7.37 4.44
C PRO A 37 -7.94 -7.10 4.55
N ASN A 38 -7.35 -6.67 3.46
CA ASN A 38 -5.92 -6.34 3.46
C ASN A 38 -5.63 -5.29 2.39
N THR A 39 -4.59 -4.46 2.66
CA THR A 39 -4.06 -3.51 1.69
C THR A 39 -2.77 -4.11 1.15
N TYR A 40 -2.61 -4.18 -0.17
CA TYR A 40 -1.36 -4.71 -0.72
C TYR A 40 -0.94 -3.96 -1.98
N ILE A 41 0.37 -4.00 -2.22
CA ILE A 41 0.98 -3.52 -3.46
C ILE A 41 1.95 -4.60 -3.92
N SER A 42 1.77 -5.07 -5.14
CA SER A 42 2.63 -6.07 -5.75
C SER A 42 3.53 -5.40 -6.78
N PHE A 43 4.83 -5.66 -6.71
CA PHE A 43 5.82 -5.07 -7.61
C PHE A 43 6.19 -6.04 -8.73
N VAL A 44 6.64 -5.49 -9.85
CA VAL A 44 7.03 -6.29 -11.02
C VAL A 44 8.11 -7.30 -10.68
N LYS A 45 9.03 -6.93 -9.77
CA LYS A 45 10.12 -7.83 -9.36
C LYS A 45 10.49 -7.58 -7.90
N ASN A 46 11.28 -8.51 -7.32
CA ASN A 46 11.80 -8.37 -5.98
C ASN A 46 12.62 -7.08 -5.86
N ARG A 47 12.28 -6.23 -4.92
CA ARG A 47 12.91 -4.93 -4.73
C ARG A 47 13.93 -4.89 -3.61
N LYS A 48 14.01 -5.96 -2.81
CA LYS A 48 14.93 -6.05 -1.68
C LYS A 48 14.83 -4.82 -0.77
N PHE A 49 13.60 -4.45 -0.41
CA PHE A 49 13.37 -3.31 0.47
C PHE A 49 14.06 -3.52 1.81
N VAL A 50 14.70 -2.45 2.32
CA VAL A 50 15.36 -2.48 3.62
C VAL A 50 14.33 -2.51 4.75
N ASP A 51 13.21 -1.83 4.56
CA ASP A 51 12.12 -1.77 5.53
C ASP A 51 10.78 -1.74 4.80
N ALA A 52 9.70 -1.68 5.57
CA ALA A 52 8.34 -1.60 5.05
C ALA A 52 7.57 -0.53 5.82
N PRO A 53 6.44 -0.06 5.27
CA PRO A 53 5.56 0.85 6.02
C PRO A 53 5.13 0.20 7.33
N LYS A 54 4.82 1.01 8.32
CA LYS A 54 4.41 0.53 9.65
C LYS A 54 3.28 -0.51 9.54
N GLY A 55 3.52 -1.69 10.11
CA GLY A 55 2.54 -2.77 10.14
C GLY A 55 2.49 -3.63 8.90
N PHE A 56 3.15 -3.23 7.82
CA PHE A 56 3.20 -4.02 6.60
C PHE A 56 4.26 -5.12 6.69
N LYS A 57 4.03 -6.19 5.95
CA LYS A 57 5.02 -7.25 5.75
C LYS A 57 5.39 -7.33 4.28
N ILE A 58 6.62 -7.74 4.02
CA ILE A 58 7.10 -7.97 2.66
C ILE A 58 7.04 -9.48 2.40
N GLU A 59 6.24 -9.88 1.40
CA GLU A 59 6.09 -11.28 1.01
C GLU A 59 6.88 -11.53 -0.26
N ASN A 60 7.71 -12.57 -0.26
CA ASN A 60 8.50 -12.98 -1.43
C ASN A 60 9.37 -11.85 -2.00
N GLY A 61 9.62 -10.80 -1.23
CA GLY A 61 10.42 -9.65 -1.65
C GLY A 61 9.73 -8.70 -2.61
N ASN A 62 8.52 -8.99 -3.04
CA ASN A 62 7.84 -8.17 -4.05
C ASN A 62 6.39 -7.81 -3.73
N VAL A 63 5.87 -8.16 -2.56
CA VAL A 63 4.51 -7.79 -2.16
C VAL A 63 4.55 -7.14 -0.78
N LEU A 64 4.06 -5.91 -0.68
CA LEU A 64 3.81 -5.24 0.59
C LEU A 64 2.36 -5.54 0.97
N ARG A 65 2.13 -6.04 2.19
CA ARG A 65 0.78 -6.39 2.64
C ARG A 65 0.54 -5.98 4.07
N TYR A 66 -0.62 -5.38 4.30
CA TYR A 66 -1.15 -5.08 5.64
C TYR A 66 -2.47 -5.81 5.80
N ILE A 67 -2.59 -6.64 6.84
CA ILE A 67 -3.85 -7.35 7.15
C ILE A 67 -4.56 -6.57 8.26
N TYR A 68 -5.82 -6.19 8.01
CA TYR A 68 -6.58 -5.36 8.94
C TYR A 68 -6.95 -6.14 10.20
N LYS A 69 -6.92 -5.46 11.33
CA LYS A 69 -7.21 -6.02 12.65
C LYS A 69 -8.63 -5.70 13.10
N ASN A 70 -9.14 -4.52 12.74
CA ASN A 70 -10.46 -4.04 13.17
C ASN A 70 -11.49 -4.33 12.10
N THR A 71 -11.95 -5.59 12.04
CA THR A 71 -12.83 -6.06 10.96
C THR A 71 -14.27 -6.29 11.42
N LYS A 72 -14.59 -5.97 12.68
CA LYS A 72 -15.94 -6.18 13.24
C LYS A 72 -16.85 -4.98 13.01
N SER A 73 -16.28 -3.79 12.88
CA SER A 73 -17.00 -2.53 12.72
C SER A 73 -16.49 -1.78 11.52
N LYS A 74 -17.40 -1.37 10.63
CA LYS A 74 -17.01 -0.60 9.44
C LYS A 74 -16.37 0.72 9.82
N THR A 75 -16.85 1.37 10.88
CA THR A 75 -16.29 2.65 11.35
C THR A 75 -14.84 2.47 11.82
N GLU A 76 -14.57 1.44 12.61
CA GLU A 76 -13.24 1.16 13.11
C GLU A 76 -12.32 0.70 11.99
N PHE A 77 -12.83 -0.08 11.05
CA PHE A 77 -12.07 -0.50 9.86
C PHE A 77 -11.61 0.73 9.07
N LYS A 78 -12.51 1.68 8.83
CA LYS A 78 -12.17 2.90 8.07
C LYS A 78 -11.13 3.74 8.78
N LYS A 79 -11.18 3.83 10.11
CA LYS A 79 -10.17 4.54 10.89
C LYS A 79 -8.80 3.88 10.74
N GLU A 80 -8.75 2.57 10.85
CA GLU A 80 -7.50 1.84 10.68
C GLU A 80 -6.98 2.00 9.26
N GLN A 81 -7.85 1.92 8.25
CA GLN A 81 -7.48 2.10 6.86
C GLN A 81 -6.86 3.48 6.60
N GLU A 82 -7.44 4.52 7.17
CA GLU A 82 -6.93 5.88 7.03
C GLU A 82 -5.51 5.97 7.59
N GLU A 83 -5.27 5.40 8.76
CA GLU A 83 -3.95 5.36 9.38
C GLU A 83 -2.96 4.55 8.53
N VAL A 84 -3.39 3.40 8.03
CA VAL A 84 -2.57 2.52 7.19
C VAL A 84 -2.14 3.24 5.91
N ILE A 85 -3.08 3.90 5.25
CA ILE A 85 -2.78 4.65 4.02
C ILE A 85 -1.84 5.82 4.30
N ASN A 86 -2.06 6.54 5.41
CA ASN A 86 -1.16 7.64 5.79
C ASN A 86 0.27 7.13 6.03
N ASN A 87 0.42 6.01 6.72
CA ASN A 87 1.73 5.42 6.97
C ASN A 87 2.39 4.95 5.67
N LEU A 88 1.60 4.38 4.78
CA LEU A 88 2.08 3.96 3.45
C LEU A 88 2.58 5.17 2.66
N ASN A 89 1.81 6.26 2.63
CA ASN A 89 2.19 7.46 1.88
C ASN A 89 3.48 8.08 2.43
N LYS A 90 3.65 8.12 3.75
CA LYS A 90 4.87 8.62 4.36
C LYS A 90 6.08 7.77 3.98
N TRP A 91 5.91 6.45 4.00
CA TRP A 91 6.98 5.54 3.62
C TRP A 91 7.36 5.70 2.14
N VAL A 92 6.36 5.86 1.27
CA VAL A 92 6.57 6.10 -0.16
C VAL A 92 7.35 7.40 -0.38
N ASP A 93 6.97 8.48 0.32
CA ASP A 93 7.68 9.75 0.23
C ASP A 93 9.16 9.58 0.63
N TYR A 94 9.40 8.86 1.70
CA TYR A 94 10.75 8.57 2.16
C TYR A 94 11.52 7.75 1.11
N LEU A 95 10.90 6.67 0.63
CA LEU A 95 11.53 5.76 -0.33
C LEU A 95 11.89 6.47 -1.65
N THR A 96 11.03 7.36 -2.10
CA THR A 96 11.22 8.07 -3.38
C THR A 96 12.05 9.35 -3.22
N GLY A 97 12.49 9.67 -2.01
CA GLY A 97 13.33 10.84 -1.75
C GLY A 97 12.57 12.16 -1.73
N ASP A 98 11.26 12.12 -1.63
CA ASP A 98 10.41 13.31 -1.66
C ASP A 98 9.92 13.63 -0.24
N ASN A 99 10.84 14.11 0.57
CA ASN A 99 10.54 14.47 1.96
C ASN A 99 9.88 15.83 2.07
#